data_9f17878049ca33d8e0b990e1e93640ab
#
_entry.id   9f17878049ca33d8e0b990e1e93640ab
#
_cell.length_a   1.000
_cell.length_b   1.000
_cell.length_c   1.000
_cell.angle_alpha   90.00
_cell.angle_beta   90.00
_cell.angle_gamma   90.00
#
_symmetry.space_group_name_H-M   'P 1'
#
loop_
_entity.id
_entity.type
_entity.pdbx_description
1 polymer ?
#
loop_
_entity_poly.entity_id
_entity_poly.type
_entity_poly.pdbx_seq_one_letter_code
_entity_poly.pdbx_strand_id
1 'polypeptide(L)'
;MIAGRYVFGKKRIDLSNLDNFKKLFKSTGIDHVYRASSEETTFSLSLKAINKIKKDINLTKIQSIIFISQSPTSTIPPTSSLIHKSLKLPLNCFTLDMIQGCSAFPYAFFLANRYIKEKIFKNCLIISAEVYGKYININNRSCHAIFSDAASVIYIDDKSPIDILSEVYFADGEGSNKLFLNNNKKLFMDGAAVFDFTNKIVPKAILKLLNTAKIRIDEIDSFYIHQASKIVIDNIQQKLNIPKKKIVESRKKFGNTVSSTIPILISDMLIKKKIKKKKLIMILGFGVGYSLSGGVFRFV
;
A
#
# COMPACT_ATOMS: atom_id res chain seq x y z
N MET A 1 15.37 3.87 13.22
CA MET A 1 14.55 5.03 12.76
C MET A 1 13.52 4.53 11.77
N ILE A 2 12.31 5.13 11.76
CA ILE A 2 11.37 4.95 10.68
C ILE A 2 11.15 6.29 9.98
N ALA A 3 11.17 6.30 8.64
CA ALA A 3 10.87 7.46 7.83
C ALA A 3 10.03 7.05 6.62
N GLY A 4 9.23 7.95 6.09
CA GLY A 4 8.41 7.68 4.92
C GLY A 4 8.17 8.91 4.07
N ARG A 5 8.15 8.73 2.74
CA ARG A 5 7.86 9.77 1.75
C ARG A 5 7.05 9.19 0.60
N TYR A 6 6.38 10.05 -0.12
CA TYR A 6 5.58 9.66 -1.29
C TYR A 6 5.50 10.76 -2.34
N VAL A 7 5.13 10.35 -3.55
CA VAL A 7 4.86 11.19 -4.71
C VAL A 7 3.68 10.64 -5.50
N PHE A 8 3.06 11.48 -6.30
CA PHE A 8 2.00 11.09 -7.22
C PHE A 8 2.43 11.34 -8.67
N GLY A 9 1.75 10.68 -9.60
CA GLY A 9 1.84 11.00 -11.02
C GLY A 9 1.54 12.48 -11.28
N LYS A 10 2.16 13.04 -12.29
CA LYS A 10 2.17 14.49 -12.58
C LYS A 10 0.79 15.08 -12.88
N LYS A 11 -0.12 14.29 -13.50
CA LYS A 11 -1.44 14.76 -13.93
C LYS A 11 -2.47 14.51 -12.83
N ARG A 12 -3.02 15.57 -12.25
CA ARG A 12 -4.21 15.50 -11.39
C ARG A 12 -5.46 15.57 -12.26
N ILE A 13 -6.36 14.61 -12.10
CA ILE A 13 -7.64 14.55 -12.80
C ILE A 13 -8.76 14.78 -11.77
N ASP A 14 -9.48 15.87 -11.92
CA ASP A 14 -10.66 16.17 -11.13
C ASP A 14 -11.83 15.34 -11.66
N LEU A 15 -12.49 14.61 -10.78
CA LEU A 15 -13.60 13.73 -11.14
C LEU A 15 -14.96 14.46 -11.14
N SER A 16 -15.03 15.68 -10.60
CA SER A 16 -16.27 16.47 -10.54
C SER A 16 -16.88 16.76 -11.92
N ASN A 17 -16.04 16.73 -12.97
CA ASN A 17 -16.42 16.95 -14.36
C ASN A 17 -17.05 15.71 -15.04
N LEU A 18 -17.15 14.56 -14.34
CA LEU A 18 -17.79 13.37 -14.88
C LEU A 18 -19.32 13.46 -14.71
N ASP A 19 -20.07 13.14 -15.77
CA ASP A 19 -21.54 13.20 -15.79
C ASP A 19 -22.21 12.47 -14.61
N ASN A 20 -21.60 11.39 -14.14
CA ASN A 20 -22.12 10.56 -13.05
C ASN A 20 -21.31 10.72 -11.74
N PHE A 21 -20.59 11.84 -11.57
CA PHE A 21 -19.71 12.08 -10.42
C PHE A 21 -20.40 11.85 -9.07
N LYS A 22 -21.61 12.40 -8.87
CA LYS A 22 -22.34 12.23 -7.59
C LYS A 22 -22.53 10.75 -7.21
N LYS A 23 -22.89 9.91 -8.19
CA LYS A 23 -23.04 8.45 -7.99
C LYS A 23 -21.72 7.78 -7.69
N LEU A 24 -20.68 8.10 -8.45
CA LEU A 24 -19.31 7.57 -8.25
C LEU A 24 -18.76 8.01 -6.90
N PHE A 25 -18.89 9.27 -6.53
CA PHE A 25 -18.41 9.80 -5.26
C PHE A 25 -19.11 9.14 -4.05
N LYS A 26 -20.44 8.89 -4.15
CA LYS A 26 -21.18 8.18 -3.10
C LYS A 26 -20.59 6.80 -2.79
N SER A 27 -20.10 6.10 -3.80
CA SER A 27 -19.52 4.76 -3.66
C SER A 27 -18.02 4.76 -3.39
N THR A 28 -17.26 5.63 -4.07
CA THR A 28 -15.79 5.64 -3.99
C THR A 28 -15.27 6.57 -2.89
N GLY A 29 -15.91 7.71 -2.67
CA GLY A 29 -15.46 8.79 -1.80
C GLY A 29 -14.21 9.50 -2.33
N ILE A 30 -13.99 9.51 -3.66
CA ILE A 30 -12.80 10.04 -4.33
C ILE A 30 -13.18 11.28 -5.14
N ASP A 31 -12.49 12.42 -4.87
CA ASP A 31 -12.71 13.69 -5.59
C ASP A 31 -11.85 13.75 -6.86
N HIS A 32 -10.64 13.23 -6.79
CA HIS A 32 -9.68 13.27 -7.90
C HIS A 32 -8.69 12.11 -7.83
N VAL A 33 -8.10 11.82 -8.96
CA VAL A 33 -7.06 10.81 -9.09
C VAL A 33 -5.81 11.40 -9.73
N TYR A 34 -4.68 10.74 -9.56
CA TYR A 34 -3.40 11.12 -10.17
C TYR A 34 -3.05 10.13 -11.28
N ARG A 35 -2.47 10.63 -12.37
CA ARG A 35 -1.95 9.83 -13.47
C ARG A 35 -0.50 10.21 -13.76
N ALA A 36 0.28 9.20 -13.99
CA ALA A 36 1.62 9.37 -14.53
C ALA A 36 1.55 10.01 -15.94
N SER A 37 2.50 10.86 -16.28
CA SER A 37 2.71 11.27 -17.66
C SER A 37 3.31 10.12 -18.48
N SER A 38 3.40 10.28 -19.81
CA SER A 38 4.04 9.27 -20.69
C SER A 38 5.48 8.96 -20.31
N GLU A 39 6.19 9.90 -19.72
CA GLU A 39 7.58 9.78 -19.29
C GLU A 39 7.74 9.20 -17.89
N GLU A 40 6.67 9.17 -17.10
CA GLU A 40 6.72 8.68 -15.73
C GLU A 40 6.50 7.17 -15.68
N THR A 41 7.43 6.47 -15.04
CA THR A 41 7.40 5.04 -14.80
C THR A 41 7.42 4.77 -13.31
N THR A 42 7.17 3.52 -12.88
CA THR A 42 7.31 3.14 -11.47
C THR A 42 8.74 3.34 -10.98
N PHE A 43 9.73 3.13 -11.84
CA PHE A 43 11.13 3.42 -11.51
C PHE A 43 11.36 4.92 -11.27
N SER A 44 10.95 5.78 -12.21
CA SER A 44 11.16 7.24 -12.07
C SER A 44 10.40 7.82 -10.87
N LEU A 45 9.17 7.37 -10.62
CA LEU A 45 8.40 7.76 -9.44
C LEU A 45 9.05 7.27 -8.14
N SER A 46 9.60 6.05 -8.12
CA SER A 46 10.37 5.53 -6.99
C SER A 46 11.58 6.41 -6.67
N LEU A 47 12.36 6.78 -7.67
CA LEU A 47 13.52 7.67 -7.48
C LEU A 47 13.09 9.05 -6.96
N LYS A 48 11.96 9.59 -7.42
CA LYS A 48 11.41 10.85 -6.88
C LYS A 48 11.04 10.71 -5.39
N ALA A 49 10.43 9.60 -4.98
CA ALA A 49 10.09 9.34 -3.57
C ALA A 49 11.35 9.14 -2.72
N ILE A 50 12.33 8.39 -3.22
CA ILE A 50 13.65 8.18 -2.58
C ILE A 50 14.39 9.49 -2.43
N ASN A 51 14.37 10.36 -3.44
CA ASN A 51 15.01 11.67 -3.35
C ASN A 51 14.40 12.55 -2.24
N LYS A 52 13.11 12.40 -1.95
CA LYS A 52 12.49 13.11 -0.81
C LYS A 52 12.92 12.58 0.54
N ILE A 53 13.22 11.27 0.68
CA ILE A 53 13.61 10.66 1.97
C ILE A 53 15.11 10.83 2.27
N LYS A 54 15.94 11.15 1.30
CA LYS A 54 17.40 11.32 1.48
C LYS A 54 17.80 12.34 2.54
N LYS A 55 16.88 13.25 2.89
CA LYS A 55 17.10 14.24 3.96
C LYS A 55 17.04 13.63 5.35
N ASP A 56 16.38 12.47 5.47
CA ASP A 56 16.11 11.81 6.75
C ASP A 56 17.06 10.63 6.98
N ILE A 57 17.63 10.04 5.90
CA ILE A 57 18.43 8.82 5.94
C ILE A 57 19.68 8.92 5.07
N ASN A 58 20.69 8.12 5.40
CA ASN A 58 21.88 7.98 4.55
C ASN A 58 21.66 6.85 3.54
N LEU A 59 21.42 7.21 2.27
CA LEU A 59 21.18 6.26 1.18
C LEU A 59 22.36 5.33 0.89
N THR A 60 23.61 5.75 1.13
CA THR A 60 24.80 4.90 0.87
C THR A 60 24.93 3.74 1.86
N LYS A 61 24.18 3.77 2.97
CA LYS A 61 24.17 2.73 4.01
C LYS A 61 23.00 1.76 3.90
N ILE A 62 22.24 1.82 2.80
CA ILE A 62 21.12 0.90 2.58
C ILE A 62 21.65 -0.51 2.32
N GLN A 63 21.13 -1.48 3.06
CA GLN A 63 21.51 -2.89 2.97
C GLN A 63 20.43 -3.76 2.34
N SER A 64 19.21 -3.25 2.22
CA SER A 64 18.16 -3.99 1.52
C SER A 64 17.13 -3.10 0.85
N ILE A 65 16.59 -3.61 -0.26
CA ILE A 65 15.48 -3.02 -1.02
C ILE A 65 14.42 -4.10 -1.21
N ILE A 66 13.17 -3.79 -0.85
CA ILE A 66 12.00 -4.54 -1.26
C ILE A 66 11.15 -3.62 -2.13
N PHE A 67 11.02 -3.95 -3.41
CA PHE A 67 10.23 -3.20 -4.36
C PHE A 67 8.88 -3.88 -4.61
N ILE A 68 7.80 -3.15 -4.55
CA ILE A 68 6.44 -3.64 -4.70
C ILE A 68 5.78 -2.96 -5.89
N SER A 69 5.33 -3.75 -6.86
CA SER A 69 4.56 -3.24 -7.99
C SER A 69 3.85 -4.33 -8.77
N GLN A 70 2.62 -4.07 -9.21
CA GLN A 70 1.93 -4.84 -10.25
C GLN A 70 2.06 -4.20 -11.64
N SER A 71 2.70 -3.04 -11.70
CA SER A 71 2.93 -2.29 -12.94
C SER A 71 4.40 -1.92 -13.14
N PRO A 72 5.35 -2.84 -12.85
CA PRO A 72 6.77 -2.53 -12.82
C PRO A 72 7.26 -1.96 -14.14
N THR A 73 8.32 -1.16 -14.07
CA THR A 73 9.04 -0.65 -15.26
C THR A 73 9.70 -1.80 -16.03
N SER A 74 10.23 -2.76 -15.27
CA SER A 74 10.89 -3.95 -15.82
C SER A 74 10.69 -5.13 -14.89
N THR A 75 10.52 -6.31 -15.47
CA THR A 75 10.53 -7.60 -14.76
C THR A 75 11.86 -8.32 -14.96
N ILE A 76 12.52 -8.09 -16.07
CA ILE A 76 13.85 -8.64 -16.44
C ILE A 76 14.70 -7.50 -16.99
N PRO A 77 15.67 -6.99 -16.23
CA PRO A 77 15.94 -7.29 -14.82
C PRO A 77 14.84 -6.76 -13.87
N PRO A 78 14.79 -7.24 -12.60
CA PRO A 78 13.87 -6.72 -11.59
C PRO A 78 14.04 -5.22 -11.38
N THR A 79 12.96 -4.49 -11.06
CA THR A 79 13.04 -3.03 -10.86
C THR A 79 13.90 -2.67 -9.64
N SER A 80 13.95 -3.52 -8.61
CA SER A 80 14.86 -3.34 -7.46
C SER A 80 16.33 -3.28 -7.89
N SER A 81 16.74 -4.07 -8.90
CA SER A 81 18.10 -4.02 -9.46
C SER A 81 18.40 -2.70 -10.16
N LEU A 82 17.41 -2.12 -10.86
CA LEU A 82 17.56 -0.80 -11.47
C LEU A 82 17.73 0.30 -10.39
N ILE A 83 16.96 0.19 -9.31
CA ILE A 83 17.05 1.10 -8.16
C ILE A 83 18.41 0.93 -7.47
N HIS A 84 18.86 -0.30 -7.23
CA HIS A 84 20.17 -0.61 -6.66
C HIS A 84 21.30 0.08 -7.46
N LYS A 85 21.31 -0.09 -8.79
CA LYS A 85 22.27 0.56 -9.68
C LYS A 85 22.20 2.08 -9.58
N SER A 86 20.99 2.64 -9.60
CA SER A 86 20.78 4.11 -9.56
C SER A 86 21.26 4.73 -8.24
N LEU A 87 21.14 4.01 -7.13
CA LEU A 87 21.60 4.44 -5.81
C LEU A 87 23.07 4.11 -5.56
N LYS A 88 23.75 3.40 -6.47
CA LYS A 88 25.13 2.93 -6.34
C LYS A 88 25.36 2.17 -5.04
N LEU A 89 24.45 1.25 -4.70
CA LEU A 89 24.55 0.48 -3.47
C LEU A 89 25.63 -0.62 -3.54
N PRO A 90 26.14 -1.08 -2.39
CA PRO A 90 27.15 -2.12 -2.36
C PRO A 90 26.61 -3.47 -2.85
N LEU A 91 27.49 -4.35 -3.37
CA LEU A 91 27.14 -5.65 -3.95
C LEU A 91 26.41 -6.59 -2.99
N ASN A 92 26.65 -6.47 -1.69
CA ASN A 92 26.00 -7.27 -0.65
C ASN A 92 24.63 -6.71 -0.21
N CYS A 93 23.97 -5.89 -1.03
CA CYS A 93 22.62 -5.41 -0.78
C CYS A 93 21.59 -6.47 -1.16
N PHE A 94 20.69 -6.81 -0.25
CA PHE A 94 19.55 -7.67 -0.53
C PHE A 94 18.52 -6.93 -1.41
N THR A 95 18.04 -7.56 -2.49
CA THR A 95 17.00 -7.00 -3.36
C THR A 95 15.90 -8.00 -3.63
N LEU A 96 14.64 -7.55 -3.59
CA LEU A 96 13.46 -8.38 -3.82
C LEU A 96 12.37 -7.56 -4.51
N ASP A 97 11.74 -8.11 -5.55
CA ASP A 97 10.50 -7.56 -6.13
C ASP A 97 9.30 -8.41 -5.71
N MET A 98 8.17 -7.74 -5.34
CA MET A 98 6.92 -8.37 -4.93
C MET A 98 5.76 -7.86 -5.78
N ILE A 99 4.84 -8.76 -6.18
CA ILE A 99 3.74 -8.46 -7.10
C ILE A 99 2.33 -8.59 -6.49
N GLN A 100 2.20 -8.82 -5.18
CA GLN A 100 0.92 -9.08 -4.49
C GLN A 100 0.00 -7.85 -4.39
N GLY A 101 0.30 -6.76 -5.11
CA GLY A 101 -0.58 -5.59 -5.22
C GLY A 101 -0.94 -4.95 -3.89
N CYS A 102 -2.25 -4.76 -3.68
CA CYS A 102 -2.76 -4.05 -2.50
C CYS A 102 -2.45 -4.74 -1.18
N SER A 103 -2.19 -6.06 -1.17
CA SER A 103 -1.81 -6.81 0.03
C SER A 103 -0.30 -6.87 0.26
N ALA A 104 0.54 -6.44 -0.69
CA ALA A 104 1.98 -6.66 -0.64
C ALA A 104 2.71 -5.88 0.46
N PHE A 105 2.26 -4.68 0.80
CA PHE A 105 3.01 -3.86 1.76
C PHE A 105 3.12 -4.50 3.16
N PRO A 106 2.06 -5.05 3.79
CA PRO A 106 2.22 -5.75 5.06
C PRO A 106 3.17 -6.96 4.96
N TYR A 107 3.12 -7.75 3.87
CA TYR A 107 4.10 -8.82 3.62
C TYR A 107 5.54 -8.29 3.67
N ALA A 108 5.83 -7.25 2.88
CA ALA A 108 7.16 -6.66 2.82
C ALA A 108 7.62 -6.07 4.15
N PHE A 109 6.72 -5.40 4.86
CA PHE A 109 6.99 -4.74 6.13
C PHE A 109 7.37 -5.75 7.22
N PHE A 110 6.60 -6.82 7.35
CA PHE A 110 6.89 -7.87 8.34
C PHE A 110 8.11 -8.70 7.97
N LEU A 111 8.30 -9.03 6.69
CA LEU A 111 9.50 -9.71 6.21
C LEU A 111 10.76 -8.90 6.52
N ALA A 112 10.77 -7.62 6.18
CA ALA A 112 11.90 -6.73 6.44
C ALA A 112 12.20 -6.61 7.94
N ASN A 113 11.15 -6.47 8.79
CA ASN A 113 11.33 -6.40 10.22
C ASN A 113 11.91 -7.69 10.81
N ARG A 114 11.48 -8.87 10.32
CA ARG A 114 12.05 -10.18 10.74
C ARG A 114 13.52 -10.27 10.37
N TYR A 115 13.88 -9.93 9.14
CA TYR A 115 15.26 -9.99 8.69
C TYR A 115 16.17 -9.00 9.45
N ILE A 116 15.65 -7.83 9.84
CA ILE A 116 16.37 -6.89 10.72
C ILE A 116 16.56 -7.50 12.11
N LYS A 117 15.54 -8.13 12.71
CA LYS A 117 15.64 -8.82 14.00
C LYS A 117 16.66 -9.97 13.98
N GLU A 118 16.66 -10.76 12.91
CA GLU A 118 17.62 -11.86 12.69
C GLU A 118 19.02 -11.38 12.23
N LYS A 119 19.23 -10.07 12.13
CA LYS A 119 20.49 -9.45 11.73
C LYS A 119 20.98 -9.83 10.33
N ILE A 120 20.07 -10.24 9.43
CA ILE A 120 20.38 -10.50 8.01
C ILE A 120 20.83 -9.19 7.35
N PHE A 121 20.12 -8.10 7.66
CA PHE A 121 20.50 -6.73 7.32
C PHE A 121 20.04 -5.78 8.42
N LYS A 122 20.66 -4.58 8.51
CA LYS A 122 20.34 -3.59 9.55
C LYS A 122 19.24 -2.61 9.19
N ASN A 123 18.91 -2.50 7.91
CA ASN A 123 17.92 -1.54 7.44
C ASN A 123 17.33 -1.97 6.10
N CYS A 124 16.13 -1.46 5.79
CA CYS A 124 15.43 -1.73 4.54
C CYS A 124 14.73 -0.50 3.99
N LEU A 125 14.82 -0.30 2.67
CA LEU A 125 13.90 0.52 1.90
C LEU A 125 12.78 -0.34 1.34
N ILE A 126 11.57 -0.14 1.81
CA ILE A 126 10.37 -0.74 1.24
C ILE A 126 9.76 0.31 0.30
N ILE A 127 9.75 0.01 -0.99
CA ILE A 127 9.33 0.92 -2.04
C ILE A 127 8.10 0.33 -2.72
N SER A 128 6.99 1.05 -2.72
CA SER A 128 5.79 0.67 -3.46
C SER A 128 5.54 1.70 -4.55
N ALA A 129 5.39 1.27 -5.80
CA ALA A 129 5.16 2.18 -6.92
C ALA A 129 4.21 1.59 -7.95
N GLU A 130 3.19 2.37 -8.35
CA GLU A 130 2.21 1.94 -9.34
C GLU A 130 1.97 3.01 -10.40
N VAL A 131 1.95 2.57 -11.65
CA VAL A 131 1.47 3.33 -12.81
C VAL A 131 0.31 2.52 -13.41
N TYR A 132 -0.76 2.43 -12.64
CA TYR A 132 -1.94 1.63 -12.96
C TYR A 132 -2.78 2.27 -14.08
N GLY A 133 -2.63 3.58 -14.27
CA GLY A 133 -3.27 4.35 -15.33
C GLY A 133 -3.07 3.78 -16.73
N LYS A 134 -1.91 3.13 -16.99
CA LYS A 134 -1.63 2.47 -18.27
C LYS A 134 -2.54 1.27 -18.60
N TYR A 135 -3.08 0.64 -17.56
CA TYR A 135 -3.97 -0.52 -17.68
C TYR A 135 -5.45 -0.14 -17.72
N ILE A 136 -5.79 1.10 -17.41
CA ILE A 136 -7.18 1.53 -17.31
C ILE A 136 -7.69 1.90 -18.70
N ASN A 137 -8.84 1.31 -19.08
CA ASN A 137 -9.59 1.78 -20.22
C ASN A 137 -10.34 3.07 -19.82
N ILE A 138 -10.14 4.16 -20.54
CA ILE A 138 -10.78 5.45 -20.28
C ILE A 138 -12.32 5.36 -20.31
N ASN A 139 -12.88 4.45 -21.11
CA ASN A 139 -14.31 4.19 -21.19
C ASN A 139 -14.83 3.39 -20.00
N ASN A 140 -13.96 2.74 -19.20
CA ASN A 140 -14.35 2.10 -17.96
C ASN A 140 -14.35 3.14 -16.83
N ARG A 141 -15.45 3.91 -16.74
CA ARG A 141 -15.60 5.01 -15.79
C ARG A 141 -15.38 4.60 -14.34
N SER A 142 -15.75 3.37 -13.96
CA SER A 142 -15.57 2.85 -12.61
C SER A 142 -14.09 2.71 -12.24
N CYS A 143 -13.29 2.03 -13.06
CA CYS A 143 -11.84 1.92 -12.84
C CYS A 143 -11.13 3.27 -12.98
N HIS A 144 -11.56 4.10 -13.94
CA HIS A 144 -10.99 5.43 -14.18
C HIS A 144 -11.11 6.33 -12.95
N ALA A 145 -12.23 6.27 -12.23
CA ALA A 145 -12.53 7.10 -11.07
C ALA A 145 -11.98 6.57 -9.73
N ILE A 146 -11.30 5.41 -9.73
CA ILE A 146 -10.81 4.79 -8.49
C ILE A 146 -9.30 4.93 -8.34
N PHE A 147 -8.54 4.43 -9.33
CA PHE A 147 -7.10 4.23 -9.19
C PHE A 147 -6.30 5.53 -9.37
N SER A 148 -5.19 5.63 -8.67
CA SER A 148 -4.19 6.69 -8.80
C SER A 148 -2.79 6.12 -8.96
N ASP A 149 -1.97 6.78 -9.76
CA ASP A 149 -0.56 6.46 -9.94
C ASP A 149 0.27 7.17 -8.88
N ALA A 150 1.10 6.41 -8.16
CA ALA A 150 1.90 6.93 -7.06
C ALA A 150 3.12 6.06 -6.77
N ALA A 151 4.07 6.62 -6.05
CA ALA A 151 5.13 5.87 -5.39
C ALA A 151 5.29 6.34 -3.94
N SER A 152 5.65 5.39 -3.08
CA SER A 152 6.00 5.63 -1.69
C SER A 152 7.25 4.86 -1.31
N VAL A 153 7.95 5.36 -0.33
CA VAL A 153 9.10 4.71 0.29
C VAL A 153 8.98 4.77 1.80
N ILE A 154 9.16 3.63 2.44
CA ILE A 154 9.29 3.49 3.89
C ILE A 154 10.69 2.95 4.19
N TYR A 155 11.41 3.62 5.07
CA TYR A 155 12.67 3.17 5.63
C TYR A 155 12.44 2.65 7.04
N ILE A 156 12.99 1.49 7.35
CA ILE A 156 13.04 0.93 8.71
C ILE A 156 14.45 0.45 9.01
N ASP A 157 14.86 0.52 10.28
CA ASP A 157 16.18 0.07 10.72
C ASP A 157 16.12 -0.58 12.12
N ASP A 158 17.25 -1.15 12.54
CA ASP A 158 17.46 -1.80 13.83
C ASP A 158 17.37 -0.84 15.04
N LYS A 159 17.41 0.49 14.81
CA LYS A 159 17.31 1.51 15.87
C LYS A 159 15.88 1.91 16.21
N SER A 160 14.91 1.43 15.47
CA SER A 160 13.49 1.64 15.74
C SER A 160 12.78 0.30 15.78
N PRO A 161 12.96 -0.45 16.84
CA PRO A 161 12.38 -1.77 16.95
C PRO A 161 10.85 -1.69 16.84
N ILE A 162 10.32 -2.58 16.00
CA ILE A 162 8.90 -2.76 15.80
C ILE A 162 8.53 -4.05 16.53
N ASP A 163 7.62 -3.92 17.49
CA ASP A 163 7.07 -5.06 18.20
C ASP A 163 5.81 -5.52 17.48
N ILE A 164 5.89 -6.66 16.80
CA ILE A 164 4.78 -7.27 16.06
C ILE A 164 4.06 -8.22 17.00
N LEU A 165 2.77 -7.94 17.27
CA LEU A 165 1.93 -8.72 18.17
C LEU A 165 1.22 -9.85 17.44
N SER A 166 0.78 -9.61 16.21
CA SER A 166 0.11 -10.62 15.40
C SER A 166 0.21 -10.32 13.90
N GLU A 167 0.14 -11.38 13.10
CA GLU A 167 0.10 -11.31 11.64
C GLU A 167 -0.98 -12.24 11.10
N VAL A 168 -1.52 -11.92 9.92
CA VAL A 168 -2.49 -12.73 9.21
C VAL A 168 -2.27 -12.69 7.71
N TYR A 169 -2.50 -13.84 7.08
CA TYR A 169 -2.40 -14.03 5.64
C TYR A 169 -3.56 -14.89 5.16
N PHE A 170 -4.19 -14.48 4.04
CA PHE A 170 -5.19 -15.25 3.32
C PHE A 170 -4.89 -15.19 1.82
N ALA A 171 -5.12 -16.31 1.15
CA ALA A 171 -5.11 -16.40 -0.30
C ALA A 171 -6.35 -17.19 -0.76
N ASP A 172 -7.02 -16.68 -1.77
CA ASP A 172 -8.17 -17.31 -2.41
C ASP A 172 -8.01 -17.24 -3.92
N GLY A 173 -7.50 -18.32 -4.51
CA GLY A 173 -7.25 -18.44 -5.95
C GLY A 173 -8.51 -18.43 -6.81
N GLU A 174 -9.68 -18.72 -6.25
CA GLU A 174 -10.97 -18.66 -6.95
C GLU A 174 -11.31 -17.23 -7.40
N GLY A 175 -10.71 -16.22 -6.76
CA GLY A 175 -10.83 -14.83 -7.15
C GLY A 175 -9.98 -14.39 -8.34
N SER A 176 -9.16 -15.28 -8.92
CA SER A 176 -8.18 -14.93 -9.97
C SER A 176 -8.80 -14.35 -11.23
N ASN A 177 -10.04 -14.71 -11.56
CA ASN A 177 -10.79 -14.21 -12.73
C ASN A 177 -11.69 -13.00 -12.41
N LYS A 178 -11.61 -12.42 -11.21
CA LYS A 178 -12.45 -11.30 -10.76
C LYS A 178 -11.73 -9.95 -10.79
N LEU A 179 -10.41 -9.97 -10.74
CA LEU A 179 -9.57 -8.78 -10.82
C LEU A 179 -8.23 -9.16 -11.48
N PHE A 180 -8.08 -8.86 -12.78
CA PHE A 180 -6.95 -9.30 -13.58
C PHE A 180 -6.69 -8.39 -14.79
N LEU A 181 -5.53 -8.54 -15.44
CA LEU A 181 -5.27 -7.94 -16.74
C LEU A 181 -5.72 -8.90 -17.85
N ASN A 182 -6.62 -8.44 -18.73
CA ASN A 182 -7.03 -9.21 -19.90
C ASN A 182 -5.92 -9.28 -20.97
N ASN A 183 -6.16 -10.02 -22.05
CA ASN A 183 -5.20 -10.21 -23.15
C ASN A 183 -4.72 -8.88 -23.78
N ASN A 184 -5.53 -7.84 -23.74
CA ASN A 184 -5.17 -6.49 -24.21
C ASN A 184 -4.44 -5.66 -23.15
N LYS A 185 -3.98 -6.28 -22.06
CA LYS A 185 -3.35 -5.62 -20.91
C LYS A 185 -4.23 -4.52 -20.29
N LYS A 186 -5.56 -4.68 -20.35
CA LYS A 186 -6.51 -3.78 -19.68
C LYS A 186 -7.07 -4.44 -18.44
N LEU A 187 -7.23 -3.62 -17.40
CA LEU A 187 -7.73 -4.06 -16.10
C LEU A 187 -9.22 -4.42 -16.21
N PHE A 188 -9.53 -5.66 -15.86
CA PHE A 188 -10.89 -6.10 -15.58
C PHE A 188 -11.08 -6.15 -14.06
N MET A 189 -12.20 -5.66 -13.56
CA MET A 189 -12.57 -5.69 -12.15
C MET A 189 -14.07 -5.93 -12.01
N ASP A 190 -14.42 -7.08 -11.43
CA ASP A 190 -15.76 -7.37 -10.91
C ASP A 190 -15.87 -6.72 -9.51
N GLY A 191 -16.39 -5.51 -9.47
CA GLY A 191 -16.48 -4.75 -8.22
C GLY A 191 -17.40 -5.38 -7.17
N ALA A 192 -18.44 -6.12 -7.58
CA ALA A 192 -19.33 -6.84 -6.68
C ALA A 192 -18.60 -8.01 -6.02
N ALA A 193 -17.89 -8.83 -6.80
CA ALA A 193 -17.11 -9.95 -6.29
C ALA A 193 -15.98 -9.49 -5.36
N VAL A 194 -15.29 -8.39 -5.69
CA VAL A 194 -14.29 -7.78 -4.80
C VAL A 194 -14.92 -7.30 -3.49
N PHE A 195 -16.10 -6.69 -3.56
CA PHE A 195 -16.83 -6.26 -2.37
C PHE A 195 -17.23 -7.45 -1.50
N ASP A 196 -17.77 -8.52 -2.07
CA ASP A 196 -18.18 -9.73 -1.35
C ASP A 196 -16.99 -10.40 -0.65
N PHE A 197 -15.85 -10.54 -1.34
CA PHE A 197 -14.62 -11.03 -0.74
C PHE A 197 -14.20 -10.17 0.47
N THR A 198 -14.14 -8.86 0.30
CA THR A 198 -13.72 -7.95 1.38
C THR A 198 -14.69 -7.96 2.54
N ASN A 199 -16.00 -8.01 2.26
CA ASN A 199 -17.07 -8.07 3.23
C ASN A 199 -17.04 -9.36 4.09
N LYS A 200 -16.58 -10.46 3.52
CA LYS A 200 -16.49 -11.78 4.16
C LYS A 200 -15.17 -12.00 4.91
N ILE A 201 -14.05 -11.64 4.27
CA ILE A 201 -12.72 -12.04 4.74
C ILE A 201 -12.06 -10.98 5.61
N VAL A 202 -12.23 -9.69 5.32
CA VAL A 202 -11.56 -8.62 6.10
C VAL A 202 -11.99 -8.62 7.58
N PRO A 203 -13.27 -8.72 7.95
CA PRO A 203 -13.66 -8.80 9.36
C PRO A 203 -13.08 -10.05 10.05
N LYS A 204 -13.07 -11.21 9.37
CA LYS A 204 -12.46 -12.44 9.91
C LYS A 204 -10.95 -12.26 10.17
N ALA A 205 -10.24 -11.61 9.26
CA ALA A 205 -8.82 -11.32 9.42
C ALA A 205 -8.55 -10.41 10.62
N ILE A 206 -9.34 -9.34 10.79
CA ILE A 206 -9.24 -8.43 11.93
C ILE A 206 -9.48 -9.18 13.25
N LEU A 207 -10.55 -9.95 13.35
CA LEU A 207 -10.84 -10.73 14.54
C LEU A 207 -9.73 -11.75 14.85
N LYS A 208 -9.18 -12.43 13.83
CA LYS A 208 -8.04 -13.33 14.00
C LYS A 208 -6.81 -12.61 14.53
N LEU A 209 -6.50 -11.42 14.02
CA LEU A 209 -5.39 -10.60 14.51
C LEU A 209 -5.55 -10.22 15.98
N LEU A 210 -6.74 -9.77 16.37
CA LEU A 210 -7.06 -9.38 17.74
C LEU A 210 -6.95 -10.57 18.71
N ASN A 211 -7.52 -11.71 18.33
CA ASN A 211 -7.46 -12.92 19.13
C ASN A 211 -6.01 -13.42 19.32
N THR A 212 -5.20 -13.43 18.24
CA THR A 212 -3.79 -13.83 18.31
C THR A 212 -2.97 -12.88 19.19
N ALA A 213 -3.22 -11.58 19.10
CA ALA A 213 -2.57 -10.57 19.90
C ALA A 213 -3.10 -10.50 21.35
N LYS A 214 -4.22 -11.18 21.66
CA LYS A 214 -4.95 -11.15 22.95
C LYS A 214 -5.33 -9.71 23.36
N ILE A 215 -5.83 -8.92 22.41
CA ILE A 215 -6.26 -7.55 22.59
C ILE A 215 -7.68 -7.33 22.08
N ARG A 216 -8.37 -6.31 22.59
CA ARG A 216 -9.67 -5.87 22.11
C ARG A 216 -9.52 -4.85 20.99
N ILE A 217 -10.55 -4.70 20.15
CA ILE A 217 -10.56 -3.77 19.01
C ILE A 217 -10.47 -2.30 19.46
N ASP A 218 -10.99 -1.98 20.65
CA ASP A 218 -10.93 -0.64 21.24
C ASP A 218 -9.54 -0.26 21.76
N GLU A 219 -8.63 -1.22 21.91
CA GLU A 219 -7.23 -0.98 22.28
C GLU A 219 -6.37 -0.56 21.07
N ILE A 220 -6.80 -0.86 19.82
CA ILE A 220 -6.13 -0.37 18.63
C ILE A 220 -6.27 1.15 18.55
N ASP A 221 -5.16 1.85 18.46
CA ASP A 221 -5.13 3.32 18.37
C ASP A 221 -5.43 3.83 16.95
N SER A 222 -4.97 3.11 15.93
CA SER A 222 -5.18 3.49 14.53
C SER A 222 -5.16 2.32 13.56
N PHE A 223 -6.05 2.38 12.56
CA PHE A 223 -6.21 1.40 11.50
C PHE A 223 -5.76 1.99 10.17
N TYR A 224 -4.76 1.39 9.54
CA TYR A 224 -4.26 1.70 8.21
C TYR A 224 -4.71 0.61 7.25
N ILE A 225 -5.96 0.70 6.82
CA ILE A 225 -6.60 -0.27 5.93
C ILE A 225 -6.43 0.19 4.48
N HIS A 226 -6.20 -0.72 3.56
CA HIS A 226 -6.16 -0.42 2.13
C HIS A 226 -7.41 0.36 1.69
N GLN A 227 -7.20 1.49 1.02
CA GLN A 227 -8.24 2.45 0.66
C GLN A 227 -8.93 2.07 -0.66
N ALA A 228 -9.56 0.89 -0.73
CA ALA A 228 -10.20 0.39 -1.94
C ALA A 228 -11.32 1.32 -2.44
N SER A 229 -12.30 1.62 -1.58
CA SER A 229 -13.40 2.55 -1.82
C SER A 229 -14.10 2.94 -0.51
N LYS A 230 -14.97 3.96 -0.56
CA LYS A 230 -15.77 4.38 0.60
C LYS A 230 -16.66 3.26 1.12
N ILE A 231 -17.40 2.61 0.22
CA ILE A 231 -18.33 1.53 0.59
C ILE A 231 -17.59 0.40 1.34
N VAL A 232 -16.41 -0.01 0.89
CA VAL A 232 -15.62 -1.07 1.54
C VAL A 232 -15.20 -0.65 2.95
N ILE A 233 -14.66 0.55 3.11
CA ILE A 233 -14.20 1.03 4.42
C ILE A 233 -15.37 1.24 5.38
N ASP A 234 -16.47 1.84 4.93
CA ASP A 234 -17.65 2.06 5.76
C ASP A 234 -18.27 0.74 6.23
N ASN A 235 -18.31 -0.27 5.35
CA ASN A 235 -18.82 -1.59 5.70
C ASN A 235 -17.94 -2.31 6.75
N ILE A 236 -16.62 -2.27 6.61
CA ILE A 236 -15.69 -2.82 7.60
C ILE A 236 -15.88 -2.10 8.95
N GLN A 237 -15.98 -0.77 8.91
CA GLN A 237 -16.19 0.06 10.08
C GLN A 237 -17.48 -0.30 10.82
N GLN A 238 -18.60 -0.40 10.10
CA GLN A 238 -19.92 -0.72 10.67
C GLN A 238 -19.95 -2.13 11.26
N LYS A 239 -19.46 -3.14 10.53
CA LYS A 239 -19.46 -4.54 11.00
C LYS A 239 -18.68 -4.77 12.29
N LEU A 240 -17.62 -4.02 12.50
CA LEU A 240 -16.72 -4.18 13.63
C LEU A 240 -16.84 -3.06 14.65
N ASN A 241 -17.79 -2.14 14.48
CA ASN A 241 -17.99 -0.98 15.35
C ASN A 241 -16.70 -0.17 15.59
N ILE A 242 -15.84 -0.03 14.55
CA ILE A 242 -14.60 0.73 14.67
C ILE A 242 -14.92 2.22 14.73
N PRO A 243 -14.47 2.97 15.75
CA PRO A 243 -14.67 4.42 15.79
C PRO A 243 -14.02 5.10 14.58
N LYS A 244 -14.78 5.91 13.84
CA LYS A 244 -14.32 6.57 12.60
C LYS A 244 -12.99 7.30 12.77
N LYS A 245 -12.80 7.97 13.91
CA LYS A 245 -11.56 8.70 14.23
C LYS A 245 -10.29 7.84 14.28
N LYS A 246 -10.44 6.52 14.42
CA LYS A 246 -9.32 5.56 14.45
C LYS A 246 -8.94 5.05 13.06
N ILE A 247 -9.80 5.20 12.06
CA ILE A 247 -9.50 4.81 10.68
C ILE A 247 -8.77 5.97 10.00
N VAL A 248 -7.53 5.71 9.56
CA VAL A 248 -6.74 6.70 8.81
C VAL A 248 -7.18 6.66 7.35
N GLU A 249 -7.69 7.78 6.84
CA GLU A 249 -8.23 7.88 5.49
C GLU A 249 -7.45 8.88 4.63
N SER A 250 -7.27 8.53 3.35
CA SER A 250 -6.65 9.41 2.36
C SER A 250 -7.31 9.35 0.98
N ARG A 251 -8.21 8.39 0.76
CA ARG A 251 -8.80 8.13 -0.58
C ARG A 251 -9.44 9.36 -1.21
N LYS A 252 -10.08 10.23 -0.42
CA LYS A 252 -10.69 11.46 -0.93
C LYS A 252 -9.68 12.31 -1.70
N LYS A 253 -8.46 12.45 -1.14
CA LYS A 253 -7.38 13.29 -1.68
C LYS A 253 -6.45 12.56 -2.64
N PHE A 254 -6.33 11.24 -2.53
CA PHE A 254 -5.26 10.50 -3.20
C PHE A 254 -5.77 9.39 -4.12
N GLY A 255 -7.08 9.06 -4.05
CA GLY A 255 -7.62 7.89 -4.73
C GLY A 255 -7.09 6.59 -4.16
N ASN A 256 -7.31 5.50 -4.89
CA ASN A 256 -6.75 4.18 -4.60
C ASN A 256 -5.37 4.07 -5.30
N THR A 257 -4.30 4.11 -4.54
CA THR A 257 -2.91 4.02 -5.04
C THR A 257 -2.36 2.59 -5.01
N VAL A 258 -3.24 1.58 -5.05
CA VAL A 258 -2.91 0.14 -5.09
C VAL A 258 -1.96 -0.25 -3.96
N SER A 259 -0.78 -0.78 -4.27
CA SER A 259 0.24 -1.20 -3.28
C SER A 259 0.80 -0.04 -2.45
N SER A 260 0.75 1.18 -2.98
CA SER A 260 1.23 2.39 -2.30
C SER A 260 0.25 2.96 -1.25
N THR A 261 -0.98 2.44 -1.15
CA THR A 261 -2.01 3.02 -0.28
C THR A 261 -1.59 3.06 1.20
N ILE A 262 -1.24 1.91 1.77
CA ILE A 262 -0.86 1.82 3.19
C ILE A 262 0.43 2.59 3.48
N PRO A 263 1.52 2.43 2.71
CA PRO A 263 2.74 3.19 2.99
C PRO A 263 2.58 4.71 2.78
N ILE A 264 1.68 5.18 1.91
CA ILE A 264 1.32 6.60 1.84
C ILE A 264 0.63 7.08 3.11
N LEU A 265 -0.35 6.31 3.64
CA LEU A 265 -1.01 6.62 4.91
C LEU A 265 0.00 6.72 6.06
N ILE A 266 0.90 5.74 6.17
CA ILE A 266 1.96 5.74 7.19
C ILE A 266 2.89 6.94 7.01
N SER A 267 3.35 7.20 5.79
CA SER A 267 4.24 8.32 5.48
C SER A 267 3.59 9.68 5.81
N ASP A 268 2.33 9.87 5.47
CA ASP A 268 1.59 11.11 5.76
C ASP A 268 1.48 11.34 7.28
N MET A 269 1.24 10.27 8.04
CA MET A 269 1.16 10.35 9.49
C MET A 269 2.53 10.54 10.16
N LEU A 270 3.61 9.98 9.59
CA LEU A 270 4.99 10.25 10.02
C LEU A 270 5.38 11.71 9.78
N ILE A 271 5.11 12.24 8.58
CA ILE A 271 5.38 13.63 8.23
C ILE A 271 4.63 14.59 9.17
N LYS A 272 3.39 14.27 9.50
CA LYS A 272 2.56 15.03 10.45
C LYS A 272 2.91 14.81 11.92
N LYS A 273 3.89 13.96 12.24
CA LYS A 273 4.30 13.56 13.60
C LYS A 273 3.14 13.01 14.45
N LYS A 274 2.20 12.31 13.81
CA LYS A 274 1.01 11.73 14.47
C LYS A 274 1.19 10.28 14.91
N ILE A 275 2.21 9.58 14.43
CA ILE A 275 2.56 8.25 14.92
C ILE A 275 3.37 8.42 16.19
N LYS A 276 2.86 7.87 17.30
CA LYS A 276 3.52 7.93 18.62
C LYS A 276 4.02 6.54 19.01
N LYS A 277 5.12 6.50 19.79
CA LYS A 277 5.63 5.27 20.41
C LYS A 277 4.56 4.60 21.27
N LYS A 278 4.67 3.28 21.43
CA LYS A 278 3.78 2.40 22.22
C LYS A 278 2.32 2.34 21.75
N LYS A 279 1.92 3.11 20.74
CA LYS A 279 0.57 3.05 20.18
C LYS A 279 0.38 1.81 19.32
N LEU A 280 -0.76 1.13 19.50
CA LEU A 280 -1.13 -0.05 18.74
C LEU A 280 -1.64 0.36 17.35
N ILE A 281 -1.00 -0.17 16.34
CA ILE A 281 -1.31 0.10 14.94
C ILE A 281 -1.72 -1.21 14.27
N MET A 282 -2.82 -1.18 13.55
CA MET A 282 -3.21 -2.27 12.65
C MET A 282 -3.02 -1.83 11.21
N ILE A 283 -2.29 -2.63 10.42
CA ILE A 283 -2.23 -2.49 8.97
C ILE A 283 -2.93 -3.65 8.31
N LEU A 284 -3.69 -3.41 7.23
CA LEU A 284 -4.39 -4.45 6.50
C LEU A 284 -4.49 -4.12 5.02
N GLY A 285 -3.86 -4.94 4.18
CA GLY A 285 -3.92 -4.88 2.72
C GLY A 285 -4.71 -6.04 2.15
N PHE A 286 -5.51 -5.81 1.12
CA PHE A 286 -6.29 -6.83 0.43
C PHE A 286 -6.59 -6.41 -1.01
N GLY A 287 -6.73 -7.38 -1.89
CA GLY A 287 -7.02 -7.12 -3.31
C GLY A 287 -6.82 -8.32 -4.19
N VAL A 288 -6.13 -8.08 -5.29
CA VAL A 288 -5.88 -9.06 -6.34
C VAL A 288 -5.45 -10.42 -5.80
N GLY A 289 -5.98 -11.48 -6.42
CA GLY A 289 -5.58 -12.83 -6.13
C GLY A 289 -6.76 -13.80 -5.97
N TYR A 290 -7.69 -13.73 -5.01
CA TYR A 290 -7.61 -12.69 -3.97
C TYR A 290 -6.52 -12.96 -2.94
N SER A 291 -6.01 -11.90 -2.38
CA SER A 291 -5.05 -11.99 -1.29
C SER A 291 -5.31 -10.94 -0.21
N LEU A 292 -4.95 -11.27 1.02
CA LEU A 292 -5.00 -10.37 2.16
C LEU A 292 -3.78 -10.61 3.04
N SER A 293 -3.18 -9.56 3.53
CA SER A 293 -2.17 -9.60 4.57
C SER A 293 -2.37 -8.45 5.55
N GLY A 294 -1.96 -8.67 6.80
CA GLY A 294 -2.05 -7.62 7.80
C GLY A 294 -1.41 -8.01 9.12
N GLY A 295 -1.38 -7.08 10.05
CA GLY A 295 -0.91 -7.33 11.40
C GLY A 295 -1.12 -6.19 12.34
N VAL A 296 -0.91 -6.48 13.62
CA VAL A 296 -0.90 -5.53 14.71
C VAL A 296 0.52 -5.38 15.23
N PHE A 297 0.94 -4.16 15.39
CA PHE A 297 2.28 -3.83 15.88
C PHE A 297 2.30 -2.49 16.62
N ARG A 298 3.41 -2.20 17.30
CA ARG A 298 3.73 -0.89 17.89
C ARG A 298 5.19 -0.53 17.67
N PHE A 299 5.47 0.77 17.63
CA PHE A 299 6.85 1.26 17.71
C PHE A 299 7.26 1.33 19.19
N VAL A 300 8.43 0.76 19.49
CA VAL A 300 8.98 0.71 20.86
C VAL A 300 9.81 1.94 21.17
#